data_286b905e40d6686268c7ee3875117914
#
_entry.id   286b905e40d6686268c7ee3875117914
#
_cell.length_a   1.000
_cell.length_b   1.000
_cell.length_c   1.000
_cell.angle_alpha   90.00
_cell.angle_beta   90.00
_cell.angle_gamma   90.00
#
_symmetry.space_group_name_H-M   'P 1'
#
loop_
_entity.id
_entity.type
_entity.pdbx_description
1 polymer ?
#
loop_
_entity_poly.entity_id
_entity_poly.type
_entity_poly.pdbx_seq_one_letter_code
_entity_poly.pdbx_strand_id
1 'polypeptide(L)'
;TARALDLGDRVEGREGVVPLIRGPEGLPMLDPITKKAPPHLAANYGDYIRPGHGFAGVFPEHKFLIVQCLREMGFKTGMTGDGVNDAPALKRADVGIAVAGATDAARAASDIVLTEEGLSTIVEGIVISRCIFQRMKNFITYRIAATLQLLFFFFIAVLALKPRKFQPD
;
A
#
# COMPACT_ATOMS: atom_id res chain seq x y z
N THR A 1 -1.23 19.28 0.68
CA THR A 1 -2.39 19.85 1.41
C THR A 1 -3.20 20.78 0.52
N ALA A 2 -2.55 21.75 -0.18
CA ALA A 2 -3.22 22.69 -1.08
C ALA A 2 -3.92 22.00 -2.28
N ARG A 3 -3.38 20.90 -2.80
CA ARG A 3 -4.01 20.15 -3.90
C ARG A 3 -5.20 19.29 -3.46
N ALA A 4 -5.23 18.81 -2.23
CA ALA A 4 -6.41 18.13 -1.69
C ALA A 4 -7.58 19.13 -1.49
N LEU A 5 -7.27 20.37 -1.10
CA LEU A 5 -8.23 21.47 -1.05
C LEU A 5 -8.74 21.86 -2.45
N ASP A 6 -7.84 21.93 -3.46
CA ASP A 6 -8.18 22.25 -4.85
C ASP A 6 -9.04 21.14 -5.52
N LEU A 7 -8.86 19.90 -5.12
CA LEU A 7 -9.73 18.77 -5.51
C LEU A 7 -11.10 18.83 -4.83
N GLY A 8 -11.17 19.28 -3.59
CA GLY A 8 -12.42 19.51 -2.86
C GLY A 8 -13.29 20.58 -3.51
N ASP A 9 -12.71 21.71 -3.84
CA ASP A 9 -13.40 22.81 -4.51
C ASP A 9 -13.89 22.47 -5.92
N ARG A 10 -13.20 21.58 -6.63
CA ARG A 10 -13.62 21.09 -7.96
C ARG A 10 -14.73 20.05 -7.91
N VAL A 11 -14.91 19.40 -6.79
CA VAL A 11 -15.92 18.34 -6.63
C VAL A 11 -17.25 18.90 -6.13
N GLU A 12 -17.26 20.05 -5.46
CA GLU A 12 -18.48 20.73 -5.03
C GLU A 12 -19.37 21.20 -6.21
N GLY A 13 -18.84 21.26 -7.43
CA GLY A 13 -19.57 21.67 -8.64
C GLY A 13 -20.11 20.53 -9.52
N ARG A 14 -19.93 19.26 -9.14
CA ARG A 14 -20.50 18.12 -9.89
C ARG A 14 -21.61 17.46 -9.08
N GLU A 15 -22.74 17.17 -9.76
CA GLU A 15 -23.83 16.36 -9.22
C GLU A 15 -23.31 14.99 -8.73
N GLY A 16 -23.15 14.91 -7.43
CA GLY A 16 -22.57 13.80 -6.71
C GLY A 16 -21.75 14.38 -5.58
N VAL A 17 -22.45 14.76 -4.51
CA VAL A 17 -21.84 15.35 -3.30
C VAL A 17 -20.79 14.39 -2.77
N VAL A 18 -19.54 14.73 -3.00
CA VAL A 18 -18.42 14.09 -2.32
C VAL A 18 -18.32 14.72 -0.94
N PRO A 19 -18.57 13.95 0.13
CA PRO A 19 -18.51 14.51 1.46
C PRO A 19 -17.08 14.97 1.77
N LEU A 20 -16.92 16.28 1.91
CA LEU A 20 -15.71 16.89 2.42
C LEU A 20 -15.73 16.78 3.94
N ILE A 21 -14.83 15.99 4.49
CA ILE A 21 -14.73 15.80 5.93
C ILE A 21 -13.89 16.93 6.53
N ARG A 22 -14.50 17.75 7.38
CA ARG A 22 -13.79 18.81 8.12
C ARG A 22 -13.11 18.23 9.36
N GLY A 23 -11.80 18.48 9.47
CA GLY A 23 -10.92 17.85 10.43
C GLY A 23 -11.31 17.96 11.91
N PRO A 24 -11.53 19.17 12.52
CA PRO A 24 -11.72 19.23 13.97
C PRO A 24 -13.04 18.64 14.47
N GLU A 25 -14.06 18.59 13.62
CA GLU A 25 -15.42 18.24 14.02
C GLU A 25 -15.78 16.77 13.83
N GLY A 26 -14.98 16.02 13.07
CA GLY A 26 -15.34 14.65 12.66
C GLY A 26 -14.26 13.60 12.81
N LEU A 27 -13.00 13.97 13.02
CA LEU A 27 -11.90 13.02 13.16
C LEU A 27 -11.36 13.02 14.60
N PRO A 28 -11.05 11.84 15.16
CA PRO A 28 -10.45 11.76 16.48
C PRO A 28 -9.02 12.30 16.46
N MET A 29 -8.57 12.75 17.63
CA MET A 29 -7.16 13.09 17.85
C MET A 29 -6.41 11.89 18.41
N LEU A 30 -5.09 11.88 18.24
CA LEU A 30 -4.22 10.94 18.94
C LEU A 30 -4.28 11.22 20.45
N ASP A 31 -4.15 10.18 21.24
CA ASP A 31 -4.00 10.32 22.69
C ASP A 31 -2.78 11.24 22.98
N PRO A 32 -2.99 12.35 23.69
CA PRO A 32 -1.94 13.35 23.92
C PRO A 32 -0.72 12.80 24.68
N ILE A 33 -0.92 11.75 25.48
CA ILE A 33 0.12 11.14 26.31
C ILE A 33 0.82 10.01 25.57
N THR A 34 0.03 9.03 25.06
CA THR A 34 0.57 7.80 24.48
C THR A 34 0.86 7.92 22.98
N LYS A 35 0.40 8.99 22.33
CA LYS A 35 0.47 9.20 20.87
C LYS A 35 -0.06 8.02 20.05
N LYS A 36 -0.97 7.24 20.65
CA LYS A 36 -1.62 6.11 19.99
C LYS A 36 -2.96 6.51 19.39
N ALA A 37 -3.33 5.81 18.33
CA ALA A 37 -4.67 5.94 17.75
C ALA A 37 -5.72 5.41 18.73
N PRO A 38 -6.95 5.99 18.72
CA PRO A 38 -8.05 5.48 19.52
C PRO A 38 -8.32 3.99 19.24
N PRO A 39 -8.75 3.23 20.24
CA PRO A 39 -9.17 1.85 20.05
C PRO A 39 -10.39 1.80 19.11
N HIS A 40 -10.48 0.75 18.30
CA HIS A 40 -11.59 0.53 17.36
C HIS A 40 -11.78 1.66 16.33
N LEU A 41 -10.67 2.25 15.85
CA LEU A 41 -10.69 3.39 14.93
C LEU A 41 -11.50 3.07 13.67
N ALA A 42 -11.29 1.90 13.07
CA ALA A 42 -12.00 1.48 11.88
C ALA A 42 -13.51 1.27 12.11
N ALA A 43 -13.89 0.73 13.27
CA ALA A 43 -15.29 0.48 13.60
C ALA A 43 -16.07 1.80 13.85
N ASN A 44 -15.41 2.79 14.46
CA ASN A 44 -16.05 4.03 14.85
C ASN A 44 -16.05 5.09 13.73
N TYR A 45 -15.01 5.10 12.89
CA TYR A 45 -14.79 6.16 11.91
C TYR A 45 -14.66 5.63 10.46
N GLY A 46 -14.66 4.33 10.26
CA GLY A 46 -14.49 3.73 8.94
C GLY A 46 -15.54 4.14 7.94
N ASP A 47 -16.82 4.10 8.34
CA ASP A 47 -17.95 4.48 7.49
C ASP A 47 -17.96 5.97 7.17
N TYR A 48 -17.31 6.78 8.00
CA TYR A 48 -17.15 8.21 7.79
C TYR A 48 -15.96 8.54 6.86
N ILE A 49 -14.85 7.84 7.03
CA ILE A 49 -13.62 8.07 6.25
C ILE A 49 -13.71 7.45 4.84
N ARG A 50 -14.32 6.27 4.72
CA ARG A 50 -14.37 5.51 3.47
C ARG A 50 -15.02 6.26 2.29
N PRO A 51 -16.17 6.93 2.44
CA PRO A 51 -16.80 7.66 1.34
C PRO A 51 -16.13 9.00 1.05
N GLY A 52 -15.23 9.49 1.91
CA GLY A 52 -14.56 10.77 1.76
C GLY A 52 -13.56 10.76 0.61
N HIS A 53 -13.72 11.67 -0.35
CA HIS A 53 -12.77 11.88 -1.44
C HIS A 53 -11.77 13.01 -1.12
N GLY A 54 -12.03 13.77 -0.06
CA GLY A 54 -11.16 14.83 0.40
C GLY A 54 -11.39 15.16 1.86
N PHE A 55 -10.36 15.71 2.49
CA PHE A 55 -10.36 16.10 3.89
C PHE A 55 -9.80 17.51 4.01
N ALA A 56 -10.58 18.46 4.53
CA ALA A 56 -10.19 19.84 4.70
C ALA A 56 -9.88 20.18 6.16
N GLY A 57 -8.95 21.12 6.38
CA GLY A 57 -8.59 21.60 7.72
C GLY A 57 -7.98 20.51 8.61
N VAL A 58 -7.32 19.50 8.03
CA VAL A 58 -6.75 18.37 8.76
C VAL A 58 -5.40 18.73 9.38
N PHE A 59 -5.17 18.32 10.62
CA PHE A 59 -3.87 18.36 11.26
C PHE A 59 -2.99 17.18 10.79
N PRO A 60 -1.67 17.26 10.98
CA PRO A 60 -0.75 16.15 10.64
C PRO A 60 -1.16 14.81 11.27
N GLU A 61 -1.67 14.85 12.50
CA GLU A 61 -2.16 13.65 13.21
C GLU A 61 -3.37 13.01 12.52
N HIS A 62 -4.24 13.81 11.92
CA HIS A 62 -5.39 13.29 11.16
C HIS A 62 -4.95 12.51 9.91
N LYS A 63 -3.89 12.97 9.22
CA LYS A 63 -3.34 12.22 8.07
C LYS A 63 -2.91 10.80 8.48
N PHE A 64 -2.22 10.69 9.60
CA PHE A 64 -1.85 9.40 10.18
C PHE A 64 -3.06 8.54 10.53
N LEU A 65 -4.09 9.14 11.18
CA LEU A 65 -5.30 8.42 11.59
C LEU A 65 -6.13 7.93 10.40
N ILE A 66 -6.23 8.72 9.32
CA ILE A 66 -6.91 8.31 8.08
C ILE A 66 -6.22 7.08 7.48
N VAL A 67 -4.90 7.11 7.34
CA VAL A 67 -4.11 5.98 6.84
C VAL A 67 -4.27 4.76 7.74
N GLN A 68 -4.19 4.95 9.06
CA GLN A 68 -4.39 3.89 10.05
C GLN A 68 -5.77 3.25 9.93
N CYS A 69 -6.83 4.07 9.85
CA CYS A 69 -8.20 3.61 9.72
C CYS A 69 -8.42 2.77 8.46
N LEU A 70 -7.95 3.24 7.31
CA LEU A 70 -8.05 2.51 6.05
C LEU A 70 -7.33 1.17 6.10
N ARG A 71 -6.15 1.11 6.74
CA ARG A 71 -5.42 -0.15 6.94
C ARG A 71 -6.15 -1.11 7.87
N GLU A 72 -6.73 -0.63 8.97
CA GLU A 72 -7.54 -1.44 9.88
C GLU A 72 -8.80 -2.00 9.21
N MET A 73 -9.35 -1.27 8.24
CA MET A 73 -10.44 -1.75 7.38
C MET A 73 -9.99 -2.81 6.35
N GLY A 74 -8.69 -3.10 6.26
CA GLY A 74 -8.11 -4.08 5.35
C GLY A 74 -7.73 -3.55 3.96
N PHE A 75 -7.82 -2.23 3.74
CA PHE A 75 -7.36 -1.62 2.49
C PHE A 75 -5.84 -1.55 2.42
N LYS A 76 -5.29 -1.77 1.23
CA LYS A 76 -3.89 -1.46 0.92
C LYS A 76 -3.78 0.01 0.58
N THR A 77 -3.06 0.76 1.43
CA THR A 77 -3.00 2.21 1.36
C THR A 77 -1.65 2.70 0.88
N GLY A 78 -1.67 3.57 -0.15
CA GLY A 78 -0.54 4.38 -0.55
C GLY A 78 -0.69 5.81 -0.01
N MET A 79 0.40 6.42 0.43
CA MET A 79 0.45 7.79 0.90
C MET A 79 1.54 8.55 0.18
N THR A 80 1.21 9.72 -0.36
CA THR A 80 2.19 10.67 -0.91
C THR A 80 2.38 11.85 0.03
N GLY A 81 3.61 12.32 0.18
CA GLY A 81 3.91 13.48 1.04
C GLY A 81 5.22 14.13 0.67
N ASP A 82 5.36 15.39 1.07
CA ASP A 82 6.51 16.25 0.79
C ASP A 82 7.20 16.79 2.06
N GLY A 83 6.46 16.85 3.16
CA GLY A 83 6.87 17.54 4.37
C GLY A 83 7.19 16.64 5.56
N VAL A 84 7.85 17.24 6.56
CA VAL A 84 8.14 16.59 7.85
C VAL A 84 6.85 16.10 8.54
N ASN A 85 5.76 16.86 8.37
CA ASN A 85 4.46 16.55 8.95
C ASN A 85 3.80 15.30 8.36
N ASP A 86 4.24 14.87 7.18
CA ASP A 86 3.72 13.68 6.50
C ASP A 86 4.48 12.40 6.87
N ALA A 87 5.68 12.54 7.45
CA ALA A 87 6.56 11.42 7.76
C ALA A 87 5.87 10.31 8.62
N PRO A 88 5.09 10.61 9.65
CA PRO A 88 4.37 9.58 10.40
C PRO A 88 3.34 8.83 9.55
N ALA A 89 2.61 9.53 8.68
CA ALA A 89 1.60 8.94 7.80
C ALA A 89 2.25 8.12 6.66
N LEU A 90 3.35 8.63 6.08
CA LEU A 90 4.15 7.91 5.08
C LEU A 90 4.66 6.59 5.62
N LYS A 91 5.26 6.61 6.82
CA LYS A 91 5.77 5.41 7.47
C LYS A 91 4.66 4.42 7.87
N ARG A 92 3.46 4.93 8.10
CA ARG A 92 2.31 4.09 8.47
C ARG A 92 1.62 3.46 7.27
N ALA A 93 1.70 4.04 6.10
CA ALA A 93 1.11 3.49 4.87
C ALA A 93 1.69 2.11 4.51
N ASP A 94 1.01 1.36 3.65
CA ASP A 94 1.59 0.14 3.08
C ASP A 94 2.67 0.47 2.04
N VAL A 95 2.52 1.64 1.38
CA VAL A 95 3.53 2.22 0.49
C VAL A 95 3.57 3.73 0.72
N GLY A 96 4.65 4.22 1.33
CA GLY A 96 4.94 5.64 1.47
C GLY A 96 5.74 6.14 0.27
N ILE A 97 5.32 7.26 -0.32
CA ILE A 97 5.94 7.84 -1.51
C ILE A 97 6.29 9.29 -1.22
N ALA A 98 7.58 9.62 -1.20
CA ALA A 98 8.04 11.00 -1.16
C ALA A 98 8.05 11.58 -2.58
N VAL A 99 7.45 12.76 -2.75
CA VAL A 99 7.45 13.45 -4.04
C VAL A 99 8.79 14.13 -4.32
N ALA A 100 9.01 14.55 -5.57
CA ALA A 100 10.20 15.31 -5.92
C ALA A 100 10.30 16.58 -5.07
N GLY A 101 11.49 16.89 -4.57
CA GLY A 101 11.72 18.02 -3.67
C GLY A 101 11.23 17.84 -2.23
N ALA A 102 10.80 16.64 -1.85
CA ALA A 102 10.42 16.33 -0.48
C ALA A 102 11.58 16.51 0.51
N THR A 103 11.23 16.85 1.76
CA THR A 103 12.19 16.99 2.85
C THR A 103 12.88 15.67 3.17
N ASP A 104 14.09 15.75 3.76
CA ASP A 104 14.84 14.54 4.15
C ASP A 104 14.08 13.65 5.13
N ALA A 105 13.26 14.25 6.01
CA ALA A 105 12.40 13.50 6.91
C ALA A 105 11.31 12.71 6.16
N ALA A 106 10.68 13.30 5.16
CA ALA A 106 9.69 12.61 4.34
C ALA A 106 10.34 11.50 3.48
N ARG A 107 11.52 11.77 2.92
CA ARG A 107 12.30 10.79 2.15
C ARG A 107 12.73 9.61 3.01
N ALA A 108 13.21 9.86 4.22
CA ALA A 108 13.61 8.79 5.16
C ALA A 108 12.43 7.95 5.67
N ALA A 109 11.22 8.50 5.66
CA ALA A 109 10.00 7.82 6.09
C ALA A 109 9.28 7.08 4.96
N SER A 110 9.68 7.28 3.71
CA SER A 110 9.03 6.71 2.51
C SER A 110 9.74 5.46 2.00
N ASP A 111 8.98 4.61 1.30
CA ASP A 111 9.50 3.43 0.61
C ASP A 111 9.99 3.76 -0.80
N ILE A 112 9.39 4.78 -1.41
CA ILE A 112 9.69 5.25 -2.77
C ILE A 112 9.94 6.74 -2.74
N VAL A 113 10.95 7.20 -3.47
CA VAL A 113 11.24 8.62 -3.67
C VAL A 113 11.14 8.94 -5.15
N LEU A 114 10.26 9.87 -5.52
CA LEU A 114 10.15 10.34 -6.89
C LEU A 114 11.26 11.35 -7.18
N THR A 115 11.93 11.18 -8.31
CA THR A 115 12.99 12.09 -8.79
C THR A 115 12.45 13.17 -9.70
N GLU A 116 11.33 12.92 -10.35
CA GLU A 116 10.68 13.83 -11.27
C GLU A 116 9.42 14.44 -10.67
N GLU A 117 9.09 15.65 -11.11
CA GLU A 117 7.87 16.33 -10.67
C GLU A 117 6.61 15.66 -11.23
N GLY A 118 5.58 15.63 -10.42
CA GLY A 118 4.28 15.08 -10.78
C GLY A 118 4.03 13.70 -10.19
N LEU A 119 2.77 13.27 -10.26
CA LEU A 119 2.32 11.98 -9.70
C LEU A 119 2.09 10.91 -10.79
N SER A 120 2.26 11.25 -12.07
CA SER A 120 2.07 10.33 -13.21
C SER A 120 3.03 9.14 -13.16
N THR A 121 4.25 9.37 -12.70
CA THR A 121 5.27 8.33 -12.50
C THR A 121 4.83 7.23 -11.53
N ILE A 122 3.92 7.53 -10.59
CA ILE A 122 3.34 6.52 -9.69
C ILE A 122 2.51 5.51 -10.48
N VAL A 123 1.74 5.97 -11.46
CA VAL A 123 0.91 5.08 -12.31
C VAL A 123 1.79 4.14 -13.11
N GLU A 124 2.85 4.67 -13.72
CA GLU A 124 3.84 3.84 -14.44
C GLU A 124 4.52 2.85 -13.50
N GLY A 125 4.92 3.29 -12.31
CA GLY A 125 5.50 2.43 -11.29
C GLY A 125 4.58 1.27 -10.89
N ILE A 126 3.27 1.52 -10.76
CA ILE A 126 2.27 0.48 -10.47
C ILE A 126 2.19 -0.53 -11.63
N VAL A 127 2.15 -0.04 -12.88
CA VAL A 127 2.07 -0.92 -14.07
C VAL A 127 3.32 -1.79 -14.17
N ILE A 128 4.51 -1.20 -14.05
CA ILE A 128 5.79 -1.93 -14.09
C ILE A 128 5.86 -2.96 -12.96
N SER A 129 5.49 -2.58 -11.75
CA SER A 129 5.48 -3.48 -10.58
C SER A 129 4.55 -4.68 -10.81
N ARG A 130 3.38 -4.47 -11.38
CA ARG A 130 2.45 -5.55 -11.75
C ARG A 130 3.06 -6.49 -12.80
N CYS A 131 3.76 -5.94 -13.79
CA CYS A 131 4.45 -6.74 -14.80
C CYS A 131 5.58 -7.58 -14.19
N ILE A 132 6.39 -7.01 -13.29
CA ILE A 132 7.44 -7.71 -12.56
C ILE A 132 6.83 -8.84 -11.71
N PHE A 133 5.77 -8.55 -11.00
CA PHE A 133 5.09 -9.55 -10.15
C PHE A 133 4.54 -10.71 -10.97
N GLN A 134 3.96 -10.42 -12.14
CA GLN A 134 3.47 -11.46 -13.05
C GLN A 134 4.61 -12.34 -13.58
N ARG A 135 5.73 -11.74 -13.95
CA ARG A 135 6.92 -12.49 -14.37
C ARG A 135 7.45 -13.39 -13.25
N MET A 136 7.53 -12.87 -12.04
CA MET A 136 7.96 -13.62 -10.87
C MET A 136 7.00 -14.80 -10.57
N LYS A 137 5.69 -14.56 -10.64
CA LYS A 137 4.67 -15.61 -10.50
C LYS A 137 4.85 -16.71 -11.54
N ASN A 138 5.02 -16.34 -12.81
CA ASN A 138 5.22 -17.30 -13.88
C ASN A 138 6.50 -18.11 -13.67
N PHE A 139 7.59 -17.47 -13.26
CA PHE A 139 8.85 -18.15 -12.94
C PHE A 139 8.70 -19.15 -11.79
N ILE A 140 8.05 -18.75 -10.70
CA ILE A 140 7.81 -19.65 -9.56
C ILE A 140 6.94 -20.83 -9.99
N THR A 141 5.86 -20.58 -10.74
CA THR A 141 4.98 -21.65 -11.26
C THR A 141 5.75 -22.62 -12.13
N TYR A 142 6.61 -22.13 -13.04
CA TYR A 142 7.47 -22.95 -13.87
C TYR A 142 8.42 -23.81 -13.02
N ARG A 143 9.09 -23.23 -12.02
CA ARG A 143 10.01 -23.95 -11.14
C ARG A 143 9.32 -25.06 -10.35
N ILE A 144 8.13 -24.76 -9.79
CA ILE A 144 7.35 -25.78 -9.07
C ILE A 144 6.94 -26.91 -10.02
N ALA A 145 6.42 -26.57 -11.20
CA ALA A 145 6.00 -27.58 -12.17
C ALA A 145 7.17 -28.48 -12.61
N ALA A 146 8.34 -27.90 -12.91
CA ALA A 146 9.53 -28.65 -13.28
C ALA A 146 10.01 -29.57 -12.15
N THR A 147 9.97 -29.11 -10.90
CA THR A 147 10.34 -29.92 -9.74
C THR A 147 9.36 -31.08 -9.53
N LEU A 148 8.07 -30.83 -9.64
CA LEU A 148 7.04 -31.87 -9.54
C LEU A 148 7.19 -32.90 -10.66
N GLN A 149 7.43 -32.45 -11.90
CA GLN A 149 7.68 -33.34 -13.03
C GLN A 149 8.89 -34.27 -12.78
N LEU A 150 9.97 -33.73 -12.23
CA LEU A 150 11.16 -34.50 -11.88
C LEU A 150 10.86 -35.53 -10.80
N LEU A 151 10.15 -35.14 -9.74
CA LEU A 151 9.74 -36.05 -8.67
C LEU A 151 8.84 -37.17 -9.19
N PHE A 152 7.86 -36.85 -10.04
CA PHE A 152 6.99 -37.85 -10.67
C PHE A 152 7.78 -38.82 -11.55
N PHE A 153 8.73 -38.30 -12.33
CA PHE A 153 9.59 -39.13 -13.15
C PHE A 153 10.38 -40.13 -12.31
N PHE A 154 11.05 -39.68 -11.25
CA PHE A 154 11.79 -40.57 -10.36
C PHE A 154 10.89 -41.57 -9.64
N PHE A 155 9.71 -41.12 -9.17
CA PHE A 155 8.76 -42.02 -8.53
C PHE A 155 8.31 -43.16 -9.45
N ILE A 156 7.93 -42.82 -10.68
CA ILE A 156 7.58 -43.84 -11.70
C ILE A 156 8.77 -44.72 -12.04
N ALA A 157 9.95 -44.13 -12.19
CA ALA A 157 11.16 -44.91 -12.53
C ALA A 157 11.49 -45.94 -11.44
N VAL A 158 11.40 -45.56 -10.18
CA VAL A 158 11.62 -46.48 -9.02
C VAL A 158 10.59 -47.60 -8.99
N LEU A 159 9.33 -47.32 -9.31
CA LEU A 159 8.27 -48.34 -9.31
C LEU A 159 8.32 -49.26 -10.54
N ALA A 160 8.65 -48.72 -11.73
CA ALA A 160 8.60 -49.44 -12.98
C ALA A 160 9.91 -50.15 -13.34
N LEU A 161 11.06 -49.58 -12.97
CA LEU A 161 12.36 -50.17 -13.26
C LEU A 161 12.75 -51.14 -12.16
N LYS A 162 12.66 -52.45 -12.45
CA LYS A 162 13.26 -53.49 -11.59
C LYS A 162 14.78 -53.28 -11.55
N PRO A 163 15.42 -53.26 -10.36
CA PRO A 163 16.86 -53.18 -10.28
C PRO A 163 17.46 -54.42 -10.97
N ARG A 164 18.24 -54.20 -12.03
CA ARG A 164 19.08 -55.23 -12.63
C ARG A 164 20.04 -55.68 -11.53
N LYS A 165 19.98 -56.97 -11.15
CA LYS A 165 21.00 -57.51 -10.27
C LYS A 165 22.34 -57.35 -10.95
N PHE A 166 23.20 -56.53 -10.38
CA PHE A 166 24.59 -56.46 -10.78
C PHE A 166 25.20 -57.84 -10.46
N GLN A 167 25.48 -58.62 -11.49
CA GLN A 167 26.31 -59.81 -11.35
C GLN A 167 27.74 -59.35 -11.59
N PRO A 168 28.61 -59.33 -10.60
CA PRO A 168 30.04 -59.13 -10.84
C PRO A 168 30.54 -60.41 -11.52
N ASP A 169 31.23 -60.19 -12.66
CA ASP A 169 32.00 -61.23 -13.34
C ASP A 169 33.16 -61.65 -12.47
#